data_3beb9d98c53e1100abe62632e105d55b
#
_entry.id   3beb9d98c53e1100abe62632e105d55b
#
_cell.length_a   1.000
_cell.length_b   1.000
_cell.length_c   1.000
_cell.angle_alpha   90.00
_cell.angle_beta   90.00
_cell.angle_gamma   90.00
#
_symmetry.space_group_name_H-M   'P 1'
#
loop_
_entity.id
_entity.type
_entity.pdbx_description
1 polymer ?
#
loop_
_entity_poly.entity_id
_entity_poly.type
_entity_poly.pdbx_seq_one_letter_code
_entity_poly.pdbx_strand_id
1 'polypeptide(L)'
;RIISICLVFIISALVFSQFSETKQRVIDHTFMELGTSSNKQVQINFEGVKPIYKNYFLFSPKHQSLIITSYNMYKDKKLLGHGPRSFKYKCKDPKYQLNRWSCASHPHNMVSQILAEIGLVGIIFYLMIIFYLMYFFYNHIFSKTLKKVDFDNYQICLIVSLILTIWPFFPSGNIFSNWLSIIFYLPIGFYLNSINDYSNESNNRN
;
A
#
# COMPACT_ATOMS: atom_id res chain seq x y z
N ARG A 1 3.70 -14.95 26.55
CA ARG A 1 3.35 -14.37 25.23
C ARG A 1 4.56 -13.65 24.60
N ILE A 2 5.23 -12.73 25.30
CA ILE A 2 6.43 -12.02 24.77
C ILE A 2 7.53 -13.02 24.42
N ILE A 3 7.81 -13.99 25.30
CA ILE A 3 8.82 -15.05 25.05
C ILE A 3 8.49 -15.84 23.78
N SER A 4 7.23 -16.21 23.57
CA SER A 4 6.80 -16.93 22.36
C SER A 4 6.99 -16.09 21.09
N ILE A 5 6.71 -14.80 21.14
CA ILE A 5 6.93 -13.88 20.03
C ILE A 5 8.42 -13.74 19.72
N CYS A 6 9.26 -13.54 20.74
CA CYS A 6 10.72 -13.47 20.57
C CYS A 6 11.27 -14.79 19.98
N LEU A 7 10.75 -15.92 20.41
CA LEU A 7 11.17 -17.23 19.93
C LEU A 7 10.83 -17.44 18.45
N VAL A 8 9.63 -17.01 18.02
CA VAL A 8 9.22 -17.01 16.62
C VAL A 8 10.15 -16.13 15.78
N PHE A 9 10.47 -14.92 16.25
CA PHE A 9 11.40 -14.02 15.54
C PHE A 9 12.81 -14.63 15.43
N ILE A 10 13.34 -15.23 16.49
CA ILE A 10 14.66 -15.88 16.49
C ILE A 10 14.66 -17.06 15.51
N ILE A 11 13.64 -17.93 15.57
CA ILE A 11 13.54 -19.07 14.65
C ILE A 11 13.43 -18.58 13.21
N SER A 12 12.60 -17.57 12.95
CA SER A 12 12.46 -16.98 11.59
C SER A 12 13.77 -16.40 11.09
N ALA A 13 14.53 -15.70 11.94
CA ALA A 13 15.85 -15.16 11.60
C ALA A 13 16.87 -16.27 11.32
N LEU A 14 16.88 -17.33 12.11
CA LEU A 14 17.76 -18.50 11.91
C LEU A 14 17.42 -19.22 10.61
N VAL A 15 16.14 -19.48 10.34
CA VAL A 15 15.69 -20.09 9.08
C VAL A 15 16.07 -19.21 7.89
N PHE A 16 15.81 -17.90 8.00
CA PHE A 16 16.18 -16.93 6.96
C PHE A 16 17.69 -16.92 6.67
N SER A 17 18.53 -17.05 7.71
CA SER A 17 19.98 -17.05 7.55
C SER A 17 20.52 -18.28 6.80
N GLN A 18 19.76 -19.39 6.76
CA GLN A 18 20.15 -20.61 6.06
C GLN A 18 19.90 -20.55 4.55
N PHE A 19 19.03 -19.66 4.09
CA PHE A 19 18.72 -19.51 2.67
C PHE A 19 19.55 -18.40 2.04
N SER A 20 20.71 -18.75 1.47
CA SER A 20 21.63 -17.81 0.83
C SER A 20 20.98 -17.00 -0.29
N GLU A 21 20.13 -17.62 -1.11
CA GLU A 21 19.40 -16.92 -2.18
C GLU A 21 18.40 -15.88 -1.64
N THR A 22 17.69 -16.22 -0.56
CA THR A 22 16.74 -15.30 0.07
C THR A 22 17.48 -14.14 0.73
N LYS A 23 18.58 -14.41 1.41
CA LYS A 23 19.48 -13.39 1.98
C LYS A 23 19.99 -12.45 0.88
N GLN A 24 20.51 -13.01 -0.22
CA GLN A 24 21.00 -12.22 -1.34
C GLN A 24 19.91 -11.37 -1.98
N ARG A 25 18.70 -11.88 -2.14
CA ARG A 25 17.57 -11.10 -2.70
C ARG A 25 17.05 -10.03 -1.77
N VAL A 26 16.89 -10.33 -0.49
CA VAL A 26 16.24 -9.40 0.46
C VAL A 26 17.25 -8.42 1.07
N ILE A 27 18.46 -8.87 1.42
CA ILE A 27 19.46 -8.03 2.06
C ILE A 27 20.35 -7.36 1.01
N ASP A 28 21.11 -8.15 0.25
CA ASP A 28 22.13 -7.61 -0.63
C ASP A 28 21.54 -6.79 -1.75
N HIS A 29 20.44 -7.26 -2.38
CA HIS A 29 19.75 -6.49 -3.42
C HIS A 29 19.11 -5.21 -2.87
N THR A 30 18.48 -5.27 -1.70
CA THR A 30 17.87 -4.09 -1.08
C THR A 30 18.93 -3.09 -0.65
N PHE A 31 20.00 -3.53 -0.01
CA PHE A 31 21.11 -2.65 0.37
C PHE A 31 21.88 -2.14 -0.85
N MET A 32 22.06 -2.95 -1.89
CA MET A 32 22.62 -2.46 -3.16
C MET A 32 21.72 -1.41 -3.81
N GLU A 33 20.43 -1.62 -3.85
CA GLU A 33 19.48 -0.63 -4.41
C GLU A 33 19.45 0.65 -3.57
N LEU A 34 19.51 0.57 -2.25
CA LEU A 34 19.60 1.73 -1.35
C LEU A 34 20.98 2.38 -1.37
N GLY A 35 22.06 1.60 -1.50
CA GLY A 35 23.44 2.09 -1.47
C GLY A 35 23.99 2.53 -2.83
N THR A 36 23.52 1.97 -3.94
CA THR A 36 23.96 2.35 -5.30
C THR A 36 23.45 3.74 -5.73
N SER A 37 22.54 4.31 -4.96
CA SER A 37 22.17 5.71 -5.07
C SER A 37 23.38 6.66 -4.86
N SER A 38 24.43 6.20 -4.15
CA SER A 38 25.57 7.04 -3.78
C SER A 38 26.73 7.07 -4.80
N ASN A 39 26.98 6.04 -5.61
CA ASN A 39 28.24 5.93 -6.33
C ASN A 39 28.20 5.41 -7.78
N LYS A 40 27.09 4.98 -8.32
CA LYS A 40 26.93 4.79 -9.76
C LYS A 40 25.90 5.78 -10.25
N GLN A 41 26.38 6.84 -10.91
CA GLN A 41 25.57 7.58 -11.89
C GLN A 41 25.10 6.56 -12.93
N VAL A 42 23.99 5.89 -12.66
CA VAL A 42 23.18 5.36 -13.73
C VAL A 42 22.69 6.61 -14.43
N GLN A 43 23.44 7.06 -15.42
CA GLN A 43 23.00 8.08 -16.36
C GLN A 43 21.79 7.50 -17.09
N ILE A 44 20.66 7.57 -16.44
CA ILE A 44 19.39 7.41 -17.11
C ILE A 44 19.19 8.78 -17.76
N ASN A 45 19.62 8.90 -19.00
CA ASN A 45 19.34 10.06 -19.82
C ASN A 45 17.82 10.14 -20.00
N PHE A 46 17.20 10.91 -19.13
CA PHE A 46 15.81 11.32 -19.28
C PHE A 46 15.78 12.49 -20.26
N GLU A 47 15.77 12.21 -21.56
CA GLU A 47 15.49 13.24 -22.54
C GLU A 47 14.13 13.86 -22.24
N GLY A 48 14.11 15.14 -21.87
CA GLY A 48 12.90 15.95 -21.72
C GLY A 48 12.32 16.09 -20.30
N VAL A 49 12.80 15.39 -19.29
CA VAL A 49 12.35 15.57 -17.89
C VAL A 49 13.44 16.25 -17.08
N LYS A 50 13.19 17.48 -16.61
CA LYS A 50 14.09 18.11 -15.63
C LYS A 50 14.20 17.19 -14.42
N PRO A 51 15.40 16.69 -14.08
CA PRO A 51 15.56 15.69 -13.03
C PRO A 51 15.40 16.35 -11.66
N ILE A 52 14.17 16.42 -11.16
CA ILE A 52 13.92 16.79 -9.76
C ILE A 52 14.50 15.73 -8.79
N TYR A 53 14.81 14.54 -9.31
CA TYR A 53 15.24 13.37 -8.52
C TYR A 53 16.56 12.77 -9.02
N LYS A 54 17.52 13.60 -9.41
CA LYS A 54 18.76 13.15 -10.03
C LYS A 54 19.65 12.28 -9.11
N ASN A 55 19.49 12.35 -7.79
CA ASN A 55 20.46 11.77 -6.86
C ASN A 55 19.87 10.96 -5.69
N TYR A 56 18.55 10.83 -5.56
CA TYR A 56 17.96 10.11 -4.45
C TYR A 56 16.81 9.22 -4.91
N PHE A 57 16.96 7.92 -4.76
CA PHE A 57 15.86 6.99 -4.90
C PHE A 57 15.27 6.75 -3.51
N LEU A 58 14.03 7.17 -3.30
CA LEU A 58 13.28 6.85 -2.08
C LEU A 58 12.83 5.38 -2.08
N PHE A 59 12.69 4.82 -3.28
CA PHE A 59 12.34 3.44 -3.57
C PHE A 59 13.28 2.91 -4.64
N SER A 60 13.23 1.60 -4.95
CA SER A 60 14.01 1.08 -6.08
C SER A 60 13.73 1.86 -7.37
N PRO A 61 14.70 2.00 -8.27
CA PRO A 61 14.55 2.76 -9.52
C PRO A 61 13.31 2.35 -10.32
N LYS A 62 12.96 1.07 -10.28
CA LYS A 62 11.77 0.52 -10.94
C LYS A 62 10.47 1.04 -10.31
N HIS A 63 10.32 0.95 -8.99
CA HIS A 63 9.13 1.44 -8.30
C HIS A 63 8.99 2.95 -8.42
N GLN A 64 10.08 3.69 -8.32
CA GLN A 64 10.08 5.13 -8.52
C GLN A 64 9.63 5.52 -9.93
N SER A 65 10.10 4.83 -10.96
CA SER A 65 9.66 5.08 -12.34
C SER A 65 8.16 4.85 -12.52
N LEU A 66 7.58 3.82 -11.90
CA LEU A 66 6.14 3.55 -11.93
C LEU A 66 5.34 4.65 -11.21
N ILE A 67 5.82 5.12 -10.05
CA ILE A 67 5.18 6.20 -9.28
C ILE A 67 5.19 7.50 -10.08
N ILE A 68 6.34 7.87 -10.69
CA ILE A 68 6.44 9.09 -11.50
C ILE A 68 5.56 9.00 -12.75
N THR A 69 5.51 7.84 -13.41
CA THR A 69 4.61 7.62 -14.55
C THR A 69 3.15 7.81 -14.15
N SER A 70 2.74 7.25 -13.01
CA SER A 70 1.40 7.47 -12.44
C SER A 70 1.10 8.93 -12.19
N TYR A 71 2.06 9.67 -11.65
CA TYR A 71 1.94 11.10 -11.41
C TYR A 71 1.86 11.92 -12.71
N ASN A 72 2.58 11.54 -13.76
CA ASN A 72 2.45 12.17 -15.07
C ASN A 72 1.07 11.93 -15.69
N MET A 73 0.52 10.72 -15.55
CA MET A 73 -0.85 10.42 -15.94
C MET A 73 -1.86 11.28 -15.15
N TYR A 74 -1.68 11.38 -13.82
CA TYR A 74 -2.52 12.24 -12.98
C TYR A 74 -2.49 13.70 -13.43
N LYS A 75 -1.32 14.27 -13.75
CA LYS A 75 -1.22 15.66 -14.23
C LYS A 75 -2.05 15.93 -15.49
N ASP A 76 -2.22 14.94 -16.32
CA ASP A 76 -3.00 15.03 -17.55
C ASP A 76 -4.50 15.00 -17.27
N LYS A 77 -4.96 14.16 -16.34
CA LYS A 77 -6.39 14.03 -15.96
C LYS A 77 -6.57 14.04 -14.46
N LYS A 78 -6.51 15.23 -13.87
CA LYS A 78 -6.45 15.40 -12.42
C LYS A 78 -7.71 14.94 -11.67
N LEU A 79 -8.91 15.22 -12.19
CA LEU A 79 -10.16 15.01 -11.45
C LEU A 79 -10.57 13.54 -11.42
N LEU A 80 -10.74 12.93 -12.57
CA LEU A 80 -11.32 11.59 -12.73
C LEU A 80 -10.30 10.54 -13.18
N GLY A 81 -9.02 10.93 -13.38
CA GLY A 81 -7.98 10.04 -13.89
C GLY A 81 -8.26 9.51 -15.29
N HIS A 82 -7.62 8.42 -15.65
CA HIS A 82 -7.73 7.79 -16.97
C HIS A 82 -8.74 6.63 -17.04
N GLY A 83 -9.38 6.31 -15.93
CA GLY A 83 -10.31 5.18 -15.76
C GLY A 83 -9.62 3.97 -15.12
N PRO A 84 -10.40 3.11 -14.44
CA PRO A 84 -9.90 1.89 -13.81
C PRO A 84 -9.16 0.99 -14.81
N ARG A 85 -8.07 0.35 -14.36
CA ARG A 85 -7.22 -0.54 -15.16
C ARG A 85 -6.52 0.13 -16.36
N SER A 86 -6.53 1.46 -16.45
CA SER A 86 -5.94 2.17 -17.60
C SER A 86 -4.42 2.22 -17.55
N PHE A 87 -3.79 2.11 -16.37
CA PHE A 87 -2.34 2.24 -16.20
C PHE A 87 -1.57 1.33 -17.15
N LYS A 88 -1.87 0.04 -17.21
CA LYS A 88 -1.16 -0.95 -18.03
C LYS A 88 -1.14 -0.64 -19.55
N TYR A 89 -2.07 0.18 -20.01
CA TYR A 89 -2.15 0.59 -21.42
C TYR A 89 -1.52 1.96 -21.63
N LYS A 90 -1.86 2.91 -20.76
CA LYS A 90 -1.44 4.31 -20.86
C LYS A 90 0.02 4.54 -20.51
N CYS A 91 0.60 3.73 -19.60
CA CYS A 91 2.02 3.82 -19.25
C CYS A 91 2.98 3.63 -20.44
N LYS A 92 2.50 3.04 -21.55
CA LYS A 92 3.26 2.85 -22.79
C LYS A 92 3.32 4.10 -23.66
N ASP A 93 2.46 5.08 -23.39
CA ASP A 93 2.45 6.35 -24.12
C ASP A 93 3.74 7.13 -23.80
N PRO A 94 4.52 7.56 -24.82
CA PRO A 94 5.74 8.35 -24.64
C PRO A 94 5.54 9.59 -23.78
N LYS A 95 4.33 10.15 -23.75
CA LYS A 95 3.95 11.30 -22.92
C LYS A 95 4.14 11.04 -21.42
N TYR A 96 3.95 9.80 -20.94
CA TYR A 96 4.04 9.45 -19.54
C TYR A 96 5.28 8.65 -19.18
N GLN A 97 5.87 8.01 -20.19
CA GLN A 97 6.99 7.10 -20.04
C GLN A 97 8.28 7.87 -19.71
N LEU A 98 9.00 7.45 -18.67
CA LEU A 98 10.31 7.97 -18.31
C LEU A 98 11.45 7.11 -18.87
N ASN A 99 11.28 5.78 -18.74
CA ASN A 99 12.29 4.79 -19.08
C ASN A 99 11.63 3.42 -19.29
N ARG A 100 12.44 2.40 -19.55
CA ARG A 100 11.98 1.02 -19.78
C ARG A 100 11.20 0.39 -18.60
N TRP A 101 11.34 0.93 -17.38
CA TRP A 101 10.66 0.44 -16.19
C TRP A 101 9.37 1.21 -15.85
N SER A 102 9.02 2.18 -16.67
CA SER A 102 7.84 3.04 -16.45
C SER A 102 6.52 2.31 -16.59
N CYS A 103 6.53 1.10 -17.12
CA CYS A 103 5.31 0.37 -17.45
C CYS A 103 5.27 -1.03 -16.83
N ALA A 104 4.15 -1.34 -16.20
CA ALA A 104 3.82 -2.64 -15.61
C ALA A 104 2.30 -2.86 -15.68
N SER A 105 1.82 -3.98 -15.15
CA SER A 105 0.37 -4.23 -15.03
C SER A 105 -0.35 -3.22 -14.12
N HIS A 106 0.38 -2.63 -13.16
CA HIS A 106 -0.08 -1.61 -12.21
C HIS A 106 1.14 -0.93 -11.56
N PRO A 107 0.98 0.19 -10.86
CA PRO A 107 2.10 0.95 -10.30
C PRO A 107 2.77 0.34 -9.07
N HIS A 108 2.30 -0.80 -8.55
CA HIS A 108 2.75 -1.44 -7.30
C HIS A 108 2.60 -0.57 -6.04
N ASN A 109 1.80 0.47 -6.10
CA ASN A 109 1.42 1.30 -4.97
C ASN A 109 -0.02 1.78 -5.15
N MET A 110 -0.85 1.62 -4.12
CA MET A 110 -2.29 1.90 -4.18
C MET A 110 -2.57 3.37 -4.46
N VAL A 111 -1.89 4.28 -3.77
CA VAL A 111 -2.08 5.74 -3.94
C VAL A 111 -1.75 6.15 -5.36
N SER A 112 -0.61 5.69 -5.89
CA SER A 112 -0.18 5.98 -7.26
C SER A 112 -1.17 5.44 -8.29
N GLN A 113 -1.76 4.26 -8.04
CA GLN A 113 -2.78 3.68 -8.91
C GLN A 113 -4.07 4.50 -8.88
N ILE A 114 -4.55 4.87 -7.69
CA ILE A 114 -5.76 5.70 -7.54
C ILE A 114 -5.56 7.05 -8.22
N LEU A 115 -4.41 7.70 -8.03
CA LEU A 115 -4.09 8.97 -8.69
C LEU A 115 -4.15 8.88 -10.21
N ALA A 116 -3.51 7.87 -10.79
CA ALA A 116 -3.46 7.72 -12.24
C ALA A 116 -4.80 7.34 -12.87
N GLU A 117 -5.56 6.46 -12.19
CA GLU A 117 -6.72 5.81 -12.77
C GLU A 117 -8.05 6.45 -12.36
N ILE A 118 -8.17 6.99 -11.12
CA ILE A 118 -9.41 7.62 -10.61
C ILE A 118 -9.22 9.12 -10.34
N GLY A 119 -7.97 9.58 -10.23
CA GLY A 119 -7.67 10.99 -9.99
C GLY A 119 -7.95 11.46 -8.56
N LEU A 120 -8.20 12.78 -8.43
CA LEU A 120 -8.42 13.42 -7.13
C LEU A 120 -9.67 12.90 -6.42
N VAL A 121 -10.73 12.61 -7.15
CA VAL A 121 -11.96 12.04 -6.59
C VAL A 121 -11.64 10.72 -5.87
N GLY A 122 -10.86 9.84 -6.50
CA GLY A 122 -10.44 8.58 -5.88
C GLY A 122 -9.60 8.79 -4.62
N ILE A 123 -8.70 9.76 -4.61
CA ILE A 123 -7.89 10.09 -3.44
C ILE A 123 -8.74 10.62 -2.28
N ILE A 124 -9.73 11.45 -2.56
CA ILE A 124 -10.65 11.95 -1.52
C ILE A 124 -11.38 10.78 -0.84
N PHE A 125 -11.96 9.87 -1.63
CA PHE A 125 -12.61 8.67 -1.08
C PHE A 125 -11.63 7.77 -0.30
N TYR A 126 -10.43 7.57 -0.82
CA TYR A 126 -9.40 6.80 -0.14
C TYR A 126 -9.02 7.42 1.21
N LEU A 127 -8.81 8.73 1.27
CA LEU A 127 -8.51 9.44 2.52
C LEU A 127 -9.68 9.38 3.50
N MET A 128 -10.93 9.50 3.04
CA MET A 128 -12.09 9.33 3.92
C MET A 128 -12.12 7.95 4.57
N ILE A 129 -11.82 6.89 3.83
CA ILE A 129 -11.74 5.52 4.38
C ILE A 129 -10.62 5.42 5.42
N ILE A 130 -9.43 5.95 5.12
CA ILE A 130 -8.31 5.94 6.07
C ILE A 130 -8.67 6.71 7.36
N PHE A 131 -9.21 7.92 7.23
CA PHE A 131 -9.60 8.72 8.40
C PHE A 131 -10.69 8.04 9.21
N TYR A 132 -11.66 7.40 8.56
CA TYR A 132 -12.70 6.63 9.23
C TYR A 132 -12.10 5.47 10.03
N LEU A 133 -11.21 4.67 9.44
CA LEU A 133 -10.55 3.56 10.13
C LEU A 133 -9.64 4.04 11.27
N MET A 134 -8.91 5.14 11.05
CA MET A 134 -8.08 5.75 12.10
C MET A 134 -8.90 6.29 13.26
N TYR A 135 -10.06 6.90 12.97
CA TYR A 135 -11.01 7.36 13.99
C TYR A 135 -11.52 6.18 14.83
N PHE A 136 -11.90 5.07 14.20
CA PHE A 136 -12.30 3.87 14.93
C PHE A 136 -11.18 3.31 15.80
N PHE A 137 -9.98 3.20 15.26
CA PHE A 137 -8.81 2.72 15.98
C PHE A 137 -8.47 3.63 17.17
N TYR A 138 -8.51 4.94 16.95
CA TYR A 138 -8.32 5.92 18.00
C TYR A 138 -9.34 5.75 19.13
N ASN A 139 -10.63 5.69 18.80
CA ASN A 139 -11.69 5.49 19.79
C ASN A 139 -11.51 4.18 20.56
N HIS A 140 -11.09 3.10 19.90
CA HIS A 140 -10.84 1.84 20.59
C HIS A 140 -9.70 1.94 21.61
N ILE A 141 -8.58 2.57 21.24
CA ILE A 141 -7.44 2.75 22.16
C ILE A 141 -7.81 3.63 23.36
N PHE A 142 -8.53 4.71 23.12
CA PHE A 142 -8.85 5.70 24.15
C PHE A 142 -10.16 5.44 24.86
N SER A 143 -11.06 4.61 24.34
CA SER A 143 -12.35 4.32 24.98
C SER A 143 -12.24 3.37 26.17
N LYS A 144 -11.14 2.65 26.33
CA LYS A 144 -10.82 2.00 27.61
C LYS A 144 -10.79 2.99 28.78
N THR A 145 -10.44 4.24 28.49
CA THR A 145 -10.50 5.37 29.46
C THR A 145 -11.91 5.96 29.56
N LEU A 146 -12.75 5.84 28.54
CA LEU A 146 -14.06 6.50 28.43
C LEU A 146 -15.27 5.55 28.47
N LYS A 147 -15.09 4.24 28.71
CA LYS A 147 -16.14 3.20 28.86
C LYS A 147 -17.18 3.11 27.72
N LYS A 148 -16.85 3.48 26.48
CA LYS A 148 -17.87 3.64 25.45
C LYS A 148 -17.97 2.53 24.39
N VAL A 149 -16.94 1.76 24.10
CA VAL A 149 -17.03 0.65 23.12
C VAL A 149 -15.95 -0.39 23.41
N ASP A 150 -16.35 -1.60 23.80
CA ASP A 150 -15.45 -2.75 23.89
C ASP A 150 -15.46 -3.50 22.55
N PHE A 151 -14.41 -3.33 21.74
CA PHE A 151 -14.20 -4.17 20.57
C PHE A 151 -13.64 -5.52 20.99
N ASP A 152 -14.23 -6.57 20.45
CA ASP A 152 -13.68 -7.92 20.57
C ASP A 152 -12.34 -8.04 19.80
N ASN A 153 -11.50 -8.97 20.23
CA ASN A 153 -10.21 -9.26 19.59
C ASN A 153 -10.37 -9.57 18.09
N TYR A 154 -11.47 -10.18 17.69
CA TYR A 154 -11.79 -10.45 16.30
C TYR A 154 -11.97 -9.17 15.49
N GLN A 155 -12.74 -8.21 16.00
CA GLN A 155 -12.95 -6.90 15.37
C GLN A 155 -11.63 -6.11 15.23
N ILE A 156 -10.78 -6.16 16.27
CA ILE A 156 -9.46 -5.54 16.24
C ILE A 156 -8.59 -6.15 15.12
N CYS A 157 -8.55 -7.49 15.02
CA CYS A 157 -7.80 -8.16 13.96
C CYS A 157 -8.30 -7.76 12.56
N LEU A 158 -9.61 -7.63 12.37
CA LEU A 158 -10.19 -7.19 11.10
C LEU A 158 -9.81 -5.75 10.77
N ILE A 159 -9.91 -4.82 11.73
CA ILE A 159 -9.51 -3.42 11.54
C ILE A 159 -8.02 -3.31 11.20
N VAL A 160 -7.17 -4.03 11.93
CA VAL A 160 -5.72 -4.02 11.67
C VAL A 160 -5.43 -4.59 10.28
N SER A 161 -6.09 -5.66 9.86
CA SER A 161 -5.91 -6.22 8.52
C SER A 161 -6.31 -5.23 7.43
N LEU A 162 -7.40 -4.48 7.62
CA LEU A 162 -7.83 -3.42 6.71
C LEU A 162 -6.81 -2.27 6.64
N ILE A 163 -6.32 -1.80 7.79
CA ILE A 163 -5.30 -0.74 7.83
C ILE A 163 -4.04 -1.17 7.09
N LEU A 164 -3.54 -2.39 7.34
CA LEU A 164 -2.35 -2.90 6.66
C LEU A 164 -2.55 -3.04 5.15
N THR A 165 -3.75 -3.45 4.74
CA THR A 165 -4.08 -3.67 3.33
C THR A 165 -4.13 -2.36 2.53
N ILE A 166 -4.63 -1.28 3.15
CA ILE A 166 -4.77 0.03 2.48
C ILE A 166 -3.64 1.00 2.81
N TRP A 167 -2.59 0.57 3.52
CA TRP A 167 -1.51 1.46 3.94
C TRP A 167 -0.80 2.10 2.74
N PRO A 168 -0.66 3.45 2.70
CA PRO A 168 -0.20 4.18 1.52
C PRO A 168 1.25 3.90 1.12
N PHE A 169 2.09 3.48 2.08
CA PHE A 169 3.53 3.31 1.87
C PHE A 169 3.94 1.88 1.53
N PHE A 170 3.04 0.91 1.65
CA PHE A 170 3.37 -0.47 1.29
C PHE A 170 3.16 -0.72 -0.20
N PRO A 171 4.02 -1.56 -0.81
CA PRO A 171 3.74 -2.09 -2.13
C PRO A 171 2.41 -2.83 -2.12
N SER A 172 1.55 -2.51 -3.08
CA SER A 172 0.24 -3.12 -3.21
C SER A 172 0.09 -3.83 -4.55
N GLY A 173 -0.77 -4.83 -4.59
CA GLY A 173 -1.23 -5.41 -5.83
C GLY A 173 -2.20 -4.47 -6.57
N ASN A 174 -2.68 -4.91 -7.73
CA ASN A 174 -3.67 -4.16 -8.50
C ASN A 174 -5.03 -4.16 -7.81
N ILE A 175 -5.46 -3.00 -7.28
CA ILE A 175 -6.74 -2.86 -6.56
C ILE A 175 -7.97 -3.15 -7.43
N PHE A 176 -7.85 -3.08 -8.74
CA PHE A 176 -8.90 -3.43 -9.70
C PHE A 176 -8.77 -4.86 -10.23
N SER A 177 -7.94 -5.71 -9.63
CA SER A 177 -7.89 -7.13 -9.92
C SER A 177 -9.00 -7.86 -9.18
N ASN A 178 -9.75 -8.70 -9.88
CA ASN A 178 -10.87 -9.43 -9.28
C ASN A 178 -10.44 -10.28 -8.08
N TRP A 179 -9.31 -10.97 -8.18
CA TRP A 179 -8.78 -11.81 -7.10
C TRP A 179 -8.36 -11.01 -5.87
N LEU A 180 -7.63 -9.92 -6.09
CA LEU A 180 -7.18 -9.06 -4.99
C LEU A 180 -8.33 -8.29 -4.37
N SER A 181 -9.34 -7.91 -5.16
CA SER A 181 -10.55 -7.28 -4.64
C SER A 181 -11.27 -8.16 -3.62
N ILE A 182 -11.32 -9.48 -3.82
CA ILE A 182 -11.92 -10.41 -2.84
C ILE A 182 -11.16 -10.31 -1.51
N ILE A 183 -9.82 -10.35 -1.54
CA ILE A 183 -8.98 -10.26 -0.34
C ILE A 183 -9.18 -8.91 0.38
N PHE A 184 -9.35 -7.82 -0.37
CA PHE A 184 -9.60 -6.49 0.19
C PHE A 184 -10.99 -6.33 0.82
N TYR A 185 -12.03 -6.85 0.15
CA TYR A 185 -13.41 -6.64 0.59
C TYR A 185 -13.90 -7.67 1.60
N LEU A 186 -13.30 -8.86 1.66
CA LEU A 186 -13.69 -9.91 2.59
C LEU A 186 -13.59 -9.47 4.07
N PRO A 187 -12.48 -8.85 4.53
CA PRO A 187 -12.38 -8.34 5.89
C PRO A 187 -13.42 -7.26 6.20
N ILE A 188 -13.82 -6.45 5.20
CA ILE A 188 -14.87 -5.43 5.36
C ILE A 188 -16.21 -6.12 5.64
N GLY A 189 -16.56 -7.15 4.88
CA GLY A 189 -17.78 -7.91 5.09
C GLY A 189 -17.86 -8.54 6.47
N PHE A 190 -16.80 -9.17 6.92
CA PHE A 190 -16.71 -9.74 8.27
C PHE A 190 -16.79 -8.67 9.36
N TYR A 191 -16.16 -7.54 9.18
CA TYR A 191 -16.21 -6.43 10.12
C TYR A 191 -17.63 -5.86 10.26
N LEU A 192 -18.32 -5.63 9.15
CA LEU A 192 -19.71 -5.15 9.17
C LEU A 192 -20.65 -6.14 9.82
N ASN A 193 -20.46 -7.44 9.58
CA ASN A 193 -21.24 -8.48 10.24
C ASN A 193 -21.02 -8.48 11.76
N SER A 194 -19.79 -8.38 12.21
CA SER A 194 -19.46 -8.38 13.65
C SER A 194 -20.06 -7.19 14.40
N ILE A 195 -20.24 -6.04 13.75
CA ILE A 195 -20.93 -4.86 14.35
C ILE A 195 -22.43 -5.14 14.51
N ASN A 196 -23.05 -5.75 13.51
CA ASN A 196 -24.48 -6.07 13.55
C ASN A 196 -24.80 -7.09 14.66
N ASP A 197 -23.97 -8.12 14.82
CA ASP A 197 -24.14 -9.12 15.88
C ASP A 197 -24.08 -8.46 17.26
N TYR A 198 -23.10 -7.56 17.48
CA TYR A 198 -22.97 -6.81 18.73
C TYR A 198 -24.19 -5.92 19.03
N SER A 199 -24.73 -5.24 18.02
CA SER A 199 -25.92 -4.39 18.18
C SER A 199 -27.18 -5.20 18.55
N ASN A 200 -27.35 -6.37 17.97
CA ASN A 200 -28.47 -7.27 18.24
C ASN A 200 -28.38 -7.86 19.66
N GLU A 201 -27.19 -8.25 20.11
CA GLU A 201 -27.01 -8.73 21.50
C GLU A 201 -27.26 -7.65 22.54
N SER A 202 -26.86 -6.40 22.27
CA SER A 202 -27.10 -5.29 23.20
C SER A 202 -28.58 -4.93 23.32
N ASN A 203 -29.35 -5.04 22.24
CA ASN A 203 -30.80 -4.79 22.23
C ASN A 203 -31.59 -5.91 22.93
N ASN A 204 -31.09 -7.15 22.92
CA ASN A 204 -31.73 -8.27 23.59
C ASN A 204 -31.45 -8.34 25.11
N ARG A 205 -30.49 -7.55 25.62
CA ARG A 205 -30.15 -7.47 27.06
C ARG A 205 -30.83 -6.32 27.78
N ASN A 206 -31.49 -5.40 27.07
CA ASN A 206 -32.31 -4.32 27.62
C ASN A 206 -33.80 -4.67 27.58
#